data_5da31e02c1f7b56dc087b05f0f2a3fae
#
_entry.id   5da31e02c1f7b56dc087b05f0f2a3fae
#
_cell.length_a   1.000
_cell.length_b   1.000
_cell.length_c   1.000
_cell.angle_alpha   90.00
_cell.angle_beta   90.00
_cell.angle_gamma   90.00
#
_symmetry.space_group_name_H-M   'P 1'
#
loop_
_entity.id
_entity.type
_entity.pdbx_description
1 polymer ?
#
loop_
_entity_poly.entity_id
_entity_poly.type
_entity_poly.pdbx_seq_one_letter_code
_entity_poly.pdbx_strand_id
1 'polypeptide(L)'
;IIPENEQKNYTEKVLYLPNCYQSNPTEDIISKKEFKKSDFNLPEDKFIYCNFNNHNKITPIMFKSWLRILKKVKNSVLWLYVTNDIAKNNILTETRKSSINSNRIIFADSLEHSEHLKRIELADLFLDTFPYNAHTTGRDSFRMGLPMITLEGNTFASRVLSSILYFNDLKELITKNIEEYEKLAIKLGSDKTIYLELKKKVKDRSINCELFNNEKFTKDLENIYKRILTC
;
A
#
# COMPACT_ATOMS: atom_id res chain seq x y z
N ILE A 1 -6.74 11.18 9.63
CA ILE A 1 -6.85 11.47 8.18
C ILE A 1 -7.16 12.94 7.97
N ILE A 2 -8.17 13.49 8.65
CA ILE A 2 -8.49 14.91 8.62
C ILE A 2 -7.87 15.56 9.87
N PRO A 3 -6.82 16.36 9.75
CA PRO A 3 -6.28 17.10 10.89
C PRO A 3 -7.28 18.10 11.46
N GLU A 4 -7.21 18.40 12.75
CA GLU A 4 -8.16 19.31 13.42
C GLU A 4 -8.18 20.72 12.78
N ASN A 5 -7.03 21.22 12.35
CA ASN A 5 -6.93 22.51 11.66
C ASN A 5 -7.58 22.53 10.27
N GLU A 6 -7.93 21.38 9.71
CA GLU A 6 -8.62 21.24 8.42
C GLU A 6 -10.16 21.17 8.57
N GLN A 7 -10.70 21.14 9.81
CA GLN A 7 -12.14 21.15 10.08
C GLN A 7 -12.87 22.30 9.35
N LYS A 8 -12.22 23.45 9.22
CA LYS A 8 -12.75 24.63 8.51
C LYS A 8 -13.06 24.42 7.04
N ASN A 9 -12.51 23.37 6.42
CA ASN A 9 -12.75 23.01 5.01
C ASN A 9 -13.99 22.13 4.82
N TYR A 10 -14.70 21.81 5.91
CA TYR A 10 -15.90 20.97 5.92
C TYR A 10 -17.07 21.76 6.49
N THR A 11 -18.23 21.66 5.86
CA THR A 11 -19.48 22.23 6.38
C THR A 11 -20.02 21.40 7.52
N GLU A 12 -19.75 20.09 7.49
CA GLU A 12 -20.15 19.14 8.52
C GLU A 12 -19.12 19.13 9.67
N LYS A 13 -19.61 18.81 10.86
CA LYS A 13 -18.75 18.55 12.01
C LYS A 13 -18.02 17.23 11.82
N VAL A 14 -16.68 17.27 11.71
CA VAL A 14 -15.86 16.07 11.62
C VAL A 14 -15.81 15.35 12.97
N LEU A 15 -16.11 14.08 12.95
CA LEU A 15 -16.04 13.21 14.12
C LEU A 15 -14.85 12.26 13.98
N TYR A 16 -14.08 12.13 15.03
CA TYR A 16 -12.85 11.34 15.03
C TYR A 16 -13.07 10.00 15.71
N LEU A 17 -12.92 8.92 14.93
CA LEU A 17 -12.78 7.59 15.50
C LEU A 17 -11.38 7.42 16.10
N PRO A 18 -11.21 6.71 17.21
CA PRO A 18 -9.92 6.61 17.89
C PRO A 18 -8.86 5.87 17.07
N ASN A 19 -9.27 4.93 16.21
CA ASN A 19 -8.34 4.04 15.49
C ASN A 19 -8.34 4.31 13.99
N CYS A 20 -9.35 3.82 13.28
CA CYS A 20 -9.45 3.91 11.83
C CYS A 20 -10.85 4.33 11.43
N TYR A 21 -10.96 5.15 10.38
CA TYR A 21 -12.26 5.55 9.83
C TYR A 21 -12.96 4.41 9.08
N GLN A 22 -12.20 3.42 8.63
CA GLN A 22 -12.70 2.30 7.84
C GLN A 22 -12.94 1.09 8.74
N SER A 23 -14.16 0.54 8.66
CA SER A 23 -14.44 -0.78 9.20
C SER A 23 -13.70 -1.85 8.40
N ASN A 24 -13.00 -2.73 9.10
CA ASN A 24 -12.26 -3.82 8.47
C ASN A 24 -12.72 -5.16 9.08
N PRO A 25 -12.91 -6.21 8.29
CA PRO A 25 -13.32 -7.51 8.83
C PRO A 25 -12.28 -8.04 9.82
N THR A 26 -12.76 -8.65 10.90
CA THR A 26 -11.89 -9.28 11.90
C THR A 26 -11.10 -10.43 11.28
N GLU A 27 -11.77 -11.21 10.42
CA GLU A 27 -11.18 -12.32 9.69
C GLU A 27 -11.39 -12.13 8.19
N ASP A 28 -10.37 -12.41 7.42
CA ASP A 28 -10.43 -12.54 5.97
C ASP A 28 -10.26 -14.01 5.58
N ILE A 29 -11.01 -14.43 4.58
CA ILE A 29 -10.81 -15.75 3.99
C ILE A 29 -9.56 -15.70 3.13
N ILE A 30 -8.49 -16.33 3.61
CA ILE A 30 -7.22 -16.45 2.87
C ILE A 30 -7.19 -17.84 2.22
N SER A 31 -6.87 -17.86 0.93
CA SER A 31 -6.75 -19.12 0.17
C SER A 31 -5.69 -20.05 0.80
N LYS A 32 -6.01 -21.34 0.88
CA LYS A 32 -5.06 -22.39 1.28
C LYS A 32 -4.11 -22.82 0.16
N LYS A 33 -4.31 -22.25 -1.04
CA LYS A 33 -3.47 -22.54 -2.21
C LYS A 33 -2.07 -21.96 -1.97
N GLU A 34 -1.07 -22.79 -2.13
CA GLU A 34 0.32 -22.35 -2.11
C GLU A 34 0.72 -21.83 -3.47
N PHE A 35 1.10 -20.56 -3.52
CA PHE A 35 1.61 -19.91 -4.73
C PHE A 35 3.13 -19.84 -4.72
N LYS A 36 3.72 -20.04 -5.90
CA LYS A 36 5.14 -19.80 -6.17
C LYS A 36 5.30 -18.55 -7.02
N LYS A 37 6.46 -17.92 -6.95
CA LYS A 37 6.79 -16.77 -7.82
C LYS A 37 6.62 -17.12 -9.31
N SER A 38 6.96 -18.34 -9.70
CA SER A 38 6.79 -18.87 -11.08
C SER A 38 5.35 -18.86 -11.58
N ASP A 39 4.35 -18.99 -10.70
CA ASP A 39 2.92 -18.96 -11.07
C ASP A 39 2.49 -17.59 -11.60
N PHE A 40 3.27 -16.56 -11.29
CA PHE A 40 3.04 -15.16 -11.69
C PHE A 40 4.17 -14.61 -12.57
N ASN A 41 5.02 -15.44 -13.14
CA ASN A 41 6.19 -15.05 -13.91
C ASN A 41 7.16 -14.12 -13.14
N LEU A 42 7.17 -14.23 -11.81
CA LEU A 42 8.09 -13.48 -10.95
C LEU A 42 9.44 -14.22 -10.84
N PRO A 43 10.56 -13.50 -10.93
CA PRO A 43 11.88 -14.10 -10.73
C PRO A 43 12.14 -14.47 -9.26
N GLU A 44 12.76 -15.61 -9.01
CA GLU A 44 13.02 -16.12 -7.66
C GLU A 44 14.03 -15.28 -6.88
N ASP A 45 15.05 -14.78 -7.57
CA ASP A 45 16.22 -14.12 -7.00
C ASP A 45 16.15 -12.59 -6.92
N LYS A 46 15.03 -11.99 -7.37
CA LYS A 46 14.88 -10.54 -7.40
C LYS A 46 13.97 -10.00 -6.30
N PHE A 47 14.22 -8.74 -5.93
CA PHE A 47 13.35 -7.98 -5.05
C PHE A 47 12.09 -7.56 -5.80
N ILE A 48 10.93 -7.88 -5.25
CA ILE A 48 9.63 -7.65 -5.88
C ILE A 48 8.97 -6.41 -5.27
N TYR A 49 9.11 -5.27 -5.96
CA TYR A 49 8.24 -4.14 -5.71
C TYR A 49 6.86 -4.44 -6.29
N CYS A 50 5.79 -4.03 -5.61
CA CYS A 50 4.45 -4.19 -6.17
C CYS A 50 3.59 -2.95 -5.98
N ASN A 51 2.56 -2.84 -6.83
CA ASN A 51 1.42 -1.98 -6.62
C ASN A 51 0.16 -2.67 -7.15
N PHE A 52 -0.79 -2.93 -6.26
CA PHE A 52 -2.05 -3.58 -6.59
C PHE A 52 -3.24 -2.60 -6.57
N ASN A 53 -2.98 -1.29 -6.49
CA ASN A 53 -4.02 -0.29 -6.69
C ASN A 53 -4.57 -0.35 -8.12
N ASN A 54 -5.80 0.12 -8.29
CA ASN A 54 -6.34 0.34 -9.62
C ASN A 54 -5.38 1.24 -10.42
N HIS A 55 -5.07 0.84 -11.65
CA HIS A 55 -4.10 1.52 -12.51
C HIS A 55 -4.45 3.00 -12.80
N ASN A 56 -5.72 3.41 -12.66
CA ASN A 56 -6.12 4.81 -12.78
C ASN A 56 -5.50 5.73 -11.71
N LYS A 57 -4.99 5.16 -10.61
CA LYS A 57 -4.26 5.90 -9.58
C LYS A 57 -2.79 6.13 -9.92
N ILE A 58 -2.26 5.45 -10.94
CA ILE A 58 -0.86 5.56 -11.36
C ILE A 58 -0.67 6.85 -12.15
N THR A 59 -0.17 7.89 -11.49
CA THR A 59 0.14 9.15 -12.17
C THR A 59 1.51 9.08 -12.88
N PRO A 60 1.74 9.92 -13.91
CA PRO A 60 3.03 9.98 -14.58
C PRO A 60 4.21 10.28 -13.63
N ILE A 61 3.97 11.10 -12.61
CA ILE A 61 4.99 11.46 -11.61
C ILE A 61 5.37 10.22 -10.80
N MET A 62 4.40 9.46 -10.30
CA MET A 62 4.64 8.25 -9.51
C MET A 62 5.30 7.17 -10.36
N PHE A 63 4.82 6.95 -11.59
CA PHE A 63 5.43 5.94 -12.46
C PHE A 63 6.89 6.27 -12.80
N LYS A 64 7.20 7.55 -13.11
CA LYS A 64 8.60 7.98 -13.31
C LYS A 64 9.46 7.79 -12.05
N SER A 65 8.90 8.00 -10.87
CA SER A 65 9.58 7.71 -9.60
C SER A 65 9.89 6.21 -9.49
N TRP A 66 8.94 5.33 -9.73
CA TRP A 66 9.17 3.88 -9.71
C TRP A 66 10.23 3.43 -10.72
N LEU A 67 10.25 4.04 -11.90
CA LEU A 67 11.30 3.77 -12.88
C LEU A 67 12.69 4.21 -12.38
N ARG A 68 12.79 5.34 -11.65
CA ARG A 68 14.07 5.76 -11.03
C ARG A 68 14.50 4.79 -9.93
N ILE A 69 13.58 4.28 -9.13
CA ILE A 69 13.85 3.23 -8.12
C ILE A 69 14.39 1.98 -8.82
N LEU A 70 13.73 1.49 -9.87
CA LEU A 70 14.18 0.33 -10.62
C LEU A 70 15.57 0.54 -11.23
N LYS A 71 15.90 1.74 -11.71
CA LYS A 71 17.27 2.05 -12.22
C LYS A 71 18.34 1.88 -11.15
N LYS A 72 18.04 2.27 -9.92
CA LYS A 72 18.99 2.19 -8.79
C LYS A 72 19.09 0.78 -8.23
N VAL A 73 17.98 0.07 -8.10
CA VAL A 73 17.93 -1.30 -7.58
C VAL A 73 17.87 -2.27 -8.77
N LYS A 74 19.03 -2.57 -9.34
CA LYS A 74 19.12 -3.37 -10.59
C LYS A 74 18.54 -4.76 -10.46
N ASN A 75 18.68 -5.39 -9.30
CA ASN A 75 18.12 -6.73 -9.02
C ASN A 75 16.70 -6.68 -8.46
N SER A 76 15.81 -5.98 -9.16
CA SER A 76 14.40 -5.87 -8.77
C SER A 76 13.48 -5.86 -9.98
N VAL A 77 12.20 -6.13 -9.73
CA VAL A 77 11.09 -5.99 -10.69
C VAL A 77 9.95 -5.20 -10.06
N LEU A 78 9.05 -4.70 -10.88
CA LEU A 78 7.83 -4.03 -10.45
C LEU A 78 6.60 -4.84 -10.92
N TRP A 79 5.83 -5.33 -9.97
CA TRP A 79 4.64 -6.15 -10.19
C TRP A 79 3.38 -5.30 -10.02
N LEU A 80 2.64 -5.08 -11.11
CA LEU A 80 1.53 -4.13 -11.20
C LEU A 80 0.21 -4.83 -11.50
N TYR A 81 -0.83 -4.49 -10.76
CA TYR A 81 -2.20 -4.88 -11.12
C TYR A 81 -2.73 -3.94 -12.21
N VAL A 82 -2.75 -4.43 -13.44
CA VAL A 82 -3.26 -3.70 -14.61
C VAL A 82 -3.99 -4.68 -15.52
N THR A 83 -5.29 -4.53 -15.63
CA THR A 83 -6.15 -5.40 -16.46
C THR A 83 -6.44 -4.84 -17.85
N ASN A 84 -6.22 -3.55 -18.05
CA ASN A 84 -6.49 -2.87 -19.32
C ASN A 84 -5.26 -2.88 -20.23
N ASP A 85 -5.39 -3.40 -21.44
CA ASP A 85 -4.28 -3.56 -22.39
C ASP A 85 -3.72 -2.22 -22.89
N ILE A 86 -4.54 -1.20 -23.02
CA ILE A 86 -4.08 0.15 -23.38
C ILE A 86 -3.17 0.69 -22.27
N ALA A 87 -3.58 0.51 -21.00
CA ALA A 87 -2.77 0.91 -19.86
C ALA A 87 -1.46 0.11 -19.79
N LYS A 88 -1.48 -1.22 -20.01
CA LYS A 88 -0.26 -2.04 -20.11
C LYS A 88 0.69 -1.52 -21.17
N ASN A 89 0.19 -1.25 -22.37
CA ASN A 89 0.99 -0.73 -23.49
C ASN A 89 1.59 0.64 -23.19
N ASN A 90 0.85 1.54 -22.55
CA ASN A 90 1.34 2.85 -22.14
C ASN A 90 2.47 2.71 -21.10
N ILE A 91 2.29 1.88 -20.08
CA ILE A 91 3.30 1.58 -19.05
C ILE A 91 4.58 1.02 -19.70
N LEU A 92 4.47 0.05 -20.60
CA LEU A 92 5.64 -0.52 -21.30
C LEU A 92 6.33 0.50 -22.21
N THR A 93 5.57 1.40 -22.82
CA THR A 93 6.12 2.47 -23.66
C THR A 93 6.93 3.46 -22.82
N GLU A 94 6.41 3.93 -21.71
CA GLU A 94 7.14 4.81 -20.78
C GLU A 94 8.35 4.12 -20.16
N THR A 95 8.26 2.83 -19.90
CA THR A 95 9.39 2.00 -19.41
C THR A 95 10.53 2.01 -20.42
N ARG A 96 10.25 1.75 -21.71
CA ARG A 96 11.25 1.75 -22.80
C ARG A 96 11.89 3.12 -22.97
N LYS A 97 11.11 4.20 -22.95
CA LYS A 97 11.63 5.59 -23.01
C LYS A 97 12.59 5.88 -21.86
N SER A 98 12.43 5.23 -20.74
CA SER A 98 13.31 5.37 -19.57
C SER A 98 14.55 4.46 -19.61
N SER A 99 14.81 3.75 -20.71
CA SER A 99 15.92 2.80 -20.87
C SER A 99 15.93 1.69 -19.80
N ILE A 100 14.75 1.24 -19.40
CA ILE A 100 14.57 0.08 -18.51
C ILE A 100 14.08 -1.09 -19.37
N ASN A 101 14.63 -2.27 -19.12
CA ASN A 101 14.16 -3.48 -19.77
C ASN A 101 12.70 -3.75 -19.36
N SER A 102 11.80 -3.84 -20.35
CA SER A 102 10.37 -4.06 -20.14
C SER A 102 10.05 -5.35 -19.37
N ASN A 103 10.95 -6.36 -19.41
CA ASN A 103 10.81 -7.60 -18.63
C ASN A 103 10.90 -7.38 -17.12
N ARG A 104 11.24 -6.17 -16.68
CA ARG A 104 11.23 -5.79 -15.27
C ARG A 104 9.89 -5.22 -14.80
N ILE A 105 8.94 -5.07 -15.72
CA ILE A 105 7.54 -4.75 -15.40
C ILE A 105 6.74 -6.03 -15.61
N ILE A 106 6.11 -6.52 -14.57
CA ILE A 106 5.31 -7.74 -14.59
C ILE A 106 3.88 -7.35 -14.25
N PHE A 107 2.92 -7.84 -15.02
CA PHE A 107 1.52 -7.53 -14.78
C PHE A 107 0.85 -8.66 -14.00
N ALA A 108 0.07 -8.27 -13.01
CA ALA A 108 -0.78 -9.16 -12.23
C ALA A 108 -2.19 -9.19 -12.81
N ASP A 109 -2.72 -10.39 -12.97
CA ASP A 109 -4.11 -10.60 -13.38
C ASP A 109 -5.08 -10.49 -12.20
N SER A 110 -6.37 -10.40 -12.51
CA SER A 110 -7.43 -10.47 -11.51
C SER A 110 -7.50 -11.87 -10.89
N LEU A 111 -7.65 -11.92 -9.58
CA LEU A 111 -7.89 -13.16 -8.83
C LEU A 111 -9.07 -12.95 -7.88
N GLU A 112 -9.66 -14.03 -7.41
CA GLU A 112 -10.56 -13.99 -6.27
C GLU A 112 -9.86 -13.39 -5.04
N HIS A 113 -10.60 -12.66 -4.21
CA HIS A 113 -10.00 -11.88 -3.11
C HIS A 113 -9.14 -12.74 -2.17
N SER A 114 -9.58 -13.96 -1.86
CA SER A 114 -8.84 -14.90 -1.01
C SER A 114 -7.49 -15.31 -1.61
N GLU A 115 -7.43 -15.53 -2.93
CA GLU A 115 -6.20 -15.83 -3.66
C GLU A 115 -5.35 -14.55 -3.84
N HIS A 116 -5.99 -13.39 -4.01
CA HIS A 116 -5.28 -12.12 -4.05
C HIS A 116 -4.54 -11.84 -2.73
N LEU A 117 -5.18 -12.06 -1.59
CA LEU A 117 -4.51 -11.94 -0.30
C LEU A 117 -3.29 -12.87 -0.24
N LYS A 118 -3.45 -14.13 -0.61
CA LYS A 118 -2.36 -15.12 -0.55
C LYS A 118 -1.18 -14.73 -1.47
N ARG A 119 -1.42 -14.24 -2.70
CA ARG A 119 -0.32 -13.86 -3.60
C ARG A 119 0.47 -12.63 -3.11
N ILE A 120 -0.10 -11.77 -2.25
CA ILE A 120 0.60 -10.62 -1.66
C ILE A 120 1.87 -11.05 -0.92
N GLU A 121 1.89 -12.25 -0.35
CA GLU A 121 3.06 -12.81 0.34
C GLU A 121 4.30 -12.95 -0.55
N LEU A 122 4.12 -12.99 -1.88
CA LEU A 122 5.23 -13.10 -2.85
C LEU A 122 5.94 -11.77 -3.12
N ALA A 123 5.33 -10.65 -2.73
CA ALA A 123 5.92 -9.34 -2.88
C ALA A 123 6.82 -8.97 -1.68
N ASP A 124 7.75 -8.06 -1.93
CA ASP A 124 8.67 -7.60 -0.89
C ASP A 124 8.31 -6.20 -0.38
N LEU A 125 7.90 -5.27 -1.25
CA LEU A 125 7.58 -3.91 -0.86
C LEU A 125 6.46 -3.33 -1.74
N PHE A 126 5.41 -2.83 -1.08
CA PHE A 126 4.34 -2.12 -1.77
C PHE A 126 4.73 -0.65 -1.97
N LEU A 127 4.70 -0.19 -3.21
CA LEU A 127 4.92 1.20 -3.61
C LEU A 127 3.57 1.90 -3.79
N ASP A 128 3.18 2.74 -2.83
CA ASP A 128 1.88 3.41 -2.88
C ASP A 128 1.78 4.47 -3.97
N THR A 129 0.57 4.76 -4.40
CA THR A 129 0.23 5.79 -5.39
C THR A 129 -0.03 7.15 -4.73
N PHE A 130 0.14 8.23 -5.50
CA PHE A 130 -0.12 9.60 -5.08
C PHE A 130 -0.71 10.40 -6.26
N PRO A 131 -1.68 11.31 -6.02
CA PRO A 131 -2.22 11.79 -4.75
C PRO A 131 -3.32 10.91 -4.13
N TYR A 132 -3.71 9.82 -4.78
CA TYR A 132 -4.73 8.91 -4.28
C TYR A 132 -4.07 7.63 -3.75
N ASN A 133 -3.91 7.55 -2.44
CA ASN A 133 -3.25 6.43 -1.77
C ASN A 133 -4.07 5.13 -1.84
N ALA A 134 -3.43 4.04 -1.44
CA ALA A 134 -4.10 2.77 -1.19
C ALA A 134 -5.04 2.88 0.02
N HIS A 135 -6.26 2.39 -0.15
CA HIS A 135 -7.27 2.26 0.90
C HIS A 135 -7.42 0.78 1.28
N THR A 136 -8.40 0.09 0.69
CA THR A 136 -8.59 -1.36 0.89
C THR A 136 -7.34 -2.15 0.49
N THR A 137 -6.69 -1.79 -0.62
CA THR A 137 -5.45 -2.44 -1.06
C THR A 137 -4.31 -2.29 -0.04
N GLY A 138 -4.21 -1.12 0.62
CA GLY A 138 -3.25 -0.89 1.70
C GLY A 138 -3.58 -1.74 2.93
N ARG A 139 -4.85 -1.81 3.30
CA ARG A 139 -5.34 -2.67 4.39
C ARG A 139 -5.03 -4.16 4.11
N ASP A 140 -5.28 -4.63 2.89
CA ASP A 140 -5.00 -6.00 2.48
C ASP A 140 -3.50 -6.32 2.53
N SER A 141 -2.68 -5.40 2.03
CA SER A 141 -1.22 -5.53 2.11
C SER A 141 -0.72 -5.57 3.55
N PHE A 142 -1.28 -4.73 4.42
CA PHE A 142 -0.95 -4.73 5.85
C PHE A 142 -1.38 -6.04 6.53
N ARG A 143 -2.59 -6.53 6.25
CA ARG A 143 -3.09 -7.82 6.75
C ARG A 143 -2.12 -8.96 6.44
N MET A 144 -1.54 -8.96 5.25
CA MET A 144 -0.60 -9.98 4.82
C MET A 144 0.85 -9.73 5.29
N GLY A 145 1.08 -8.69 6.09
CA GLY A 145 2.39 -8.35 6.63
C GLY A 145 3.38 -7.83 5.59
N LEU A 146 2.88 -7.30 4.46
CA LEU A 146 3.70 -6.68 3.43
C LEU A 146 4.11 -5.26 3.84
N PRO A 147 5.41 -4.93 3.89
CA PRO A 147 5.85 -3.55 4.06
C PRO A 147 5.34 -2.65 2.94
N MET A 148 4.95 -1.41 3.30
CA MET A 148 4.40 -0.44 2.35
C MET A 148 5.03 0.92 2.61
N ILE A 149 5.42 1.63 1.56
CA ILE A 149 5.82 3.03 1.66
C ILE A 149 4.77 3.91 1.00
N THR A 150 4.48 5.05 1.61
CA THR A 150 3.51 6.02 1.12
C THR A 150 4.05 7.45 1.13
N LEU A 151 3.57 8.25 0.18
CA LEU A 151 3.76 9.69 0.17
C LEU A 151 2.51 10.33 0.77
N GLU A 152 2.67 11.01 1.91
CA GLU A 152 1.59 11.71 2.57
C GLU A 152 1.37 13.10 1.95
N GLY A 153 0.11 13.42 1.66
CA GLY A 153 -0.28 14.71 1.10
C GLY A 153 -1.26 15.48 1.97
N ASN A 154 -1.93 16.47 1.35
CA ASN A 154 -2.81 17.41 2.04
C ASN A 154 -4.31 17.11 1.87
N THR A 155 -4.69 16.03 1.19
CA THR A 155 -6.08 15.64 0.99
C THR A 155 -6.41 14.38 1.77
N PHE A 156 -7.70 14.13 2.01
CA PHE A 156 -8.16 12.89 2.63
C PHE A 156 -7.56 11.66 1.90
N ALA A 157 -7.72 11.59 0.58
CA ALA A 157 -7.26 10.46 -0.23
C ALA A 157 -5.74 10.24 -0.17
N SER A 158 -4.95 11.28 0.07
CA SER A 158 -3.48 11.21 0.18
C SER A 158 -2.97 10.99 1.61
N ARG A 159 -3.86 10.71 2.56
CA ARG A 159 -3.54 10.44 3.98
C ARG A 159 -4.04 9.09 4.46
N VAL A 160 -4.74 8.32 3.61
CA VAL A 160 -5.36 7.07 4.07
C VAL A 160 -4.32 6.05 4.47
N LEU A 161 -3.34 5.74 3.61
CA LEU A 161 -2.32 4.76 3.96
C LEU A 161 -1.42 5.25 5.09
N SER A 162 -1.07 6.54 5.12
CA SER A 162 -0.29 7.09 6.23
C SER A 162 -1.04 6.98 7.56
N SER A 163 -2.38 7.13 7.58
CA SER A 163 -3.14 6.95 8.82
C SER A 163 -3.10 5.50 9.34
N ILE A 164 -3.12 4.51 8.46
CA ILE A 164 -2.93 3.10 8.82
C ILE A 164 -1.54 2.88 9.41
N LEU A 165 -0.51 3.45 8.78
CA LEU A 165 0.88 3.31 9.24
C LEU A 165 1.12 4.04 10.57
N TYR A 166 0.55 5.24 10.77
CA TYR A 166 0.61 5.97 12.04
C TYR A 166 -0.01 5.15 13.19
N PHE A 167 -1.19 4.62 12.95
CA PHE A 167 -1.91 3.83 13.94
C PHE A 167 -1.12 2.58 14.38
N ASN A 168 -0.34 1.99 13.46
CA ASN A 168 0.43 0.76 13.72
C ASN A 168 1.90 1.02 14.10
N ASP A 169 2.27 2.26 14.45
CA ASP A 169 3.63 2.63 14.84
C ASP A 169 4.69 2.27 13.77
N LEU A 170 4.35 2.57 12.50
CA LEU A 170 5.16 2.36 11.30
C LEU A 170 5.47 3.68 10.59
N LYS A 171 5.73 4.74 11.36
CA LYS A 171 5.92 6.11 10.85
C LYS A 171 7.10 6.24 9.90
N GLU A 172 8.11 5.40 10.05
CA GLU A 172 9.29 5.33 9.18
C GLU A 172 8.98 4.97 7.73
N LEU A 173 7.76 4.48 7.46
CA LEU A 173 7.28 4.15 6.11
C LEU A 173 6.50 5.28 5.44
N ILE A 174 6.34 6.40 6.15
CA ILE A 174 5.62 7.59 5.66
C ILE A 174 6.63 8.64 5.22
N THR A 175 6.51 9.10 3.99
CA THR A 175 7.39 10.10 3.39
C THR A 175 6.64 11.38 3.07
N LYS A 176 7.34 12.51 3.01
CA LYS A 176 6.74 13.83 2.82
C LYS A 176 6.98 14.43 1.44
N ASN A 177 7.91 13.86 0.69
CA ASN A 177 8.23 14.26 -0.68
C ASN A 177 8.69 13.05 -1.50
N ILE A 178 8.78 13.24 -2.81
CA ILE A 178 9.11 12.16 -3.75
C ILE A 178 10.55 11.66 -3.58
N GLU A 179 11.47 12.53 -3.18
CA GLU A 179 12.88 12.22 -2.96
C GLU A 179 13.05 11.27 -1.78
N GLU A 180 12.35 11.54 -0.67
CA GLU A 180 12.32 10.66 0.50
C GLU A 180 11.71 9.30 0.16
N TYR A 181 10.61 9.30 -0.61
CA TYR A 181 9.94 8.10 -1.07
C TYR A 181 10.88 7.20 -1.89
N GLU A 182 11.58 7.78 -2.87
CA GLU A 182 12.55 7.06 -3.69
C GLU A 182 13.74 6.54 -2.87
N LYS A 183 14.29 7.41 -1.99
CA LYS A 183 15.41 7.05 -1.13
C LYS A 183 15.08 5.88 -0.22
N LEU A 184 13.90 5.89 0.39
CA LEU A 184 13.45 4.81 1.25
C LEU A 184 13.24 3.50 0.47
N ALA A 185 12.55 3.57 -0.70
CA ALA A 185 12.35 2.41 -1.56
C ALA A 185 13.66 1.79 -2.03
N ILE A 186 14.64 2.62 -2.43
CA ILE A 186 15.97 2.17 -2.85
C ILE A 186 16.70 1.54 -1.67
N LYS A 187 16.68 2.16 -0.50
CA LYS A 187 17.33 1.63 0.71
C LYS A 187 16.80 0.23 1.03
N LEU A 188 15.48 0.07 1.09
CA LEU A 188 14.85 -1.22 1.41
C LEU A 188 15.11 -2.29 0.35
N GLY A 189 15.16 -1.93 -0.93
CA GLY A 189 15.45 -2.88 -2.01
C GLY A 189 16.93 -3.21 -2.19
N SER A 190 17.85 -2.45 -1.54
CA SER A 190 19.30 -2.64 -1.66
C SER A 190 19.95 -3.20 -0.39
N ASP A 191 19.33 -3.02 0.78
CA ASP A 191 19.84 -3.47 2.07
C ASP A 191 18.93 -4.55 2.65
N LYS A 192 19.38 -5.81 2.49
CA LYS A 192 18.61 -6.98 2.94
C LYS A 192 18.41 -7.00 4.46
N THR A 193 19.37 -6.52 5.24
CA THR A 193 19.27 -6.53 6.71
C THR A 193 18.18 -5.59 7.17
N ILE A 194 18.24 -4.33 6.75
CA ILE A 194 17.23 -3.32 7.08
C ILE A 194 15.84 -3.74 6.59
N TYR A 195 15.76 -4.32 5.40
CA TYR A 195 14.50 -4.83 4.86
C TYR A 195 13.90 -5.95 5.72
N LEU A 196 14.69 -6.95 6.12
CA LEU A 196 14.20 -8.08 6.91
C LEU A 196 13.75 -7.66 8.31
N GLU A 197 14.46 -6.74 8.96
CA GLU A 197 14.06 -6.15 10.24
C GLU A 197 12.70 -5.45 10.12
N LEU A 198 12.55 -4.62 9.08
CA LEU A 198 11.31 -3.92 8.81
C LEU A 198 10.17 -4.89 8.48
N LYS A 199 10.40 -5.88 7.63
CA LYS A 199 9.40 -6.90 7.27
C LYS A 199 8.90 -7.64 8.51
N LYS A 200 9.80 -8.02 9.40
CA LYS A 200 9.45 -8.63 10.68
C LYS A 200 8.58 -7.68 11.51
N LYS A 201 9.01 -6.42 11.68
CA LYS A 201 8.24 -5.40 12.44
C LYS A 201 6.81 -5.26 11.89
N VAL A 202 6.66 -5.12 10.55
CA VAL A 202 5.34 -4.98 9.91
C VAL A 202 4.49 -6.23 10.14
N LYS A 203 5.07 -7.42 9.99
CA LYS A 203 4.36 -8.69 10.24
C LYS A 203 3.90 -8.80 11.68
N ASP A 204 4.76 -8.50 12.66
CA ASP A 204 4.41 -8.55 14.08
C ASP A 204 3.27 -7.56 14.41
N ARG A 205 3.28 -6.37 13.81
CA ARG A 205 2.22 -5.37 13.96
C ARG A 205 0.90 -5.77 13.28
N SER A 206 0.92 -6.55 12.22
CA SER A 206 -0.28 -6.97 11.49
C SER A 206 -1.06 -8.09 12.17
N ILE A 207 -0.42 -8.96 12.96
CA ILE A 207 -1.04 -10.16 13.55
C ILE A 207 -2.08 -9.82 14.63
N ASN A 208 -1.77 -8.86 15.52
CA ASN A 208 -2.64 -8.49 16.64
C ASN A 208 -3.08 -7.03 16.54
N CYS A 209 -3.52 -6.61 15.37
CA CYS A 209 -3.84 -5.22 15.10
C CYS A 209 -5.31 -4.90 15.40
N GLU A 210 -5.55 -3.88 16.22
CA GLU A 210 -6.90 -3.35 16.48
C GLU A 210 -7.58 -2.81 15.22
N LEU A 211 -6.84 -2.56 14.14
CA LEU A 211 -7.39 -2.21 12.83
C LEU A 211 -8.39 -3.24 12.31
N PHE A 212 -8.25 -4.49 12.72
CA PHE A 212 -9.09 -5.61 12.31
C PHE A 212 -10.08 -6.05 13.40
N ASN A 213 -10.32 -5.22 14.40
CA ASN A 213 -11.28 -5.50 15.46
C ASN A 213 -12.63 -4.80 15.19
N ASN A 214 -13.50 -5.48 14.46
CA ASN A 214 -14.82 -4.95 14.09
C ASN A 214 -15.73 -4.66 15.30
N GLU A 215 -15.64 -5.48 16.35
CA GLU A 215 -16.43 -5.26 17.56
C GLU A 215 -16.04 -3.95 18.23
N LYS A 216 -14.72 -3.70 18.36
CA LYS A 216 -14.20 -2.44 18.89
C LYS A 216 -14.59 -1.25 18.01
N PHE A 217 -14.46 -1.38 16.70
CA PHE A 217 -14.86 -0.33 15.75
C PHE A 217 -16.35 0.03 15.95
N THR A 218 -17.23 -0.96 16.04
CA THR A 218 -18.67 -0.75 16.24
C THR A 218 -18.95 -0.03 17.57
N LYS A 219 -18.32 -0.47 18.67
CA LYS A 219 -18.45 0.19 19.98
C LYS A 219 -17.99 1.65 19.94
N ASP A 220 -16.87 1.92 19.29
CA ASP A 220 -16.32 3.28 19.15
C ASP A 220 -17.29 4.17 18.34
N LEU A 221 -17.85 3.66 17.26
CA LEU A 221 -18.85 4.37 16.45
C LEU A 221 -20.15 4.63 17.22
N GLU A 222 -20.69 3.63 17.93
CA GLU A 222 -21.87 3.78 18.79
C GLU A 222 -21.65 4.84 19.90
N ASN A 223 -20.46 4.88 20.47
CA ASN A 223 -20.13 5.88 21.49
C ASN A 223 -20.11 7.30 20.90
N ILE A 224 -19.67 7.46 19.66
CA ILE A 224 -19.73 8.74 18.95
C ILE A 224 -21.21 9.14 18.74
N TYR A 225 -22.05 8.24 18.26
CA TYR A 225 -23.47 8.51 18.07
C TYR A 225 -24.17 8.89 19.37
N LYS A 226 -23.91 8.20 20.47
CA LYS A 226 -24.46 8.56 21.79
C LYS A 226 -24.08 9.98 22.21
N ARG A 227 -22.82 10.38 21.99
CA ARG A 227 -22.35 11.74 22.31
C ARG A 227 -23.05 12.82 21.48
N ILE A 228 -23.35 12.55 20.21
CA ILE A 228 -24.08 13.49 19.34
C ILE A 228 -25.51 13.68 19.79
N LEU A 229 -26.18 12.60 20.21
CA LEU A 229 -27.56 12.63 20.63
C LEU A 229 -27.77 13.30 22.01
N THR A 230 -26.70 13.44 22.81
CA THR A 230 -26.76 14.04 24.15
C THR A 230 -26.26 15.50 24.17
N CYS A 231 -25.83 16.03 23.04
CA CYS A 231 -25.47 17.43 22.84
C CYS A 231 -26.60 18.19 22.14
#